data_2cc9778261f7ec61b650ab155ef39900
#
_entry.id   2cc9778261f7ec61b650ab155ef39900
#
_cell.length_a   1.000
_cell.length_b   1.000
_cell.length_c   1.000
_cell.angle_alpha   90.00
_cell.angle_beta   90.00
_cell.angle_gamma   90.00
#
_symmetry.space_group_name_H-M   'P 1'
#
loop_
_entity.id
_entity.type
_entity.pdbx_description
1 polymer ?
#
loop_
_entity_poly.entity_id
_entity_poly.type
_entity_poly.pdbx_seq_one_letter_code
_entity_poly.pdbx_strand_id
1 'polypeptide(L)'
;KALDFDSLIKGKYESDLSLEVRKVIEGYAAGLNYWNEVNDNNKYKSIFPVSSRDIVTGFVIQNLLFSGVVSEIQILQEGRTKFNQENPSQSHLLKQYQNILGSNAIAIGPNKTDDGSTRLIINSHQPLEGPVAWYEAHIRSDEGWNMMGGTFPGAPFIFVGFNENLGWGLTVNKPDLTDIYQL
;
A
#
# COMPACT_ATOMS: atom_id res chain seq x y z
N LYS A 1 1.39 3.21 -20.26
CA LYS A 1 1.84 4.27 -21.21
C LYS A 1 1.20 5.63 -20.88
N ALA A 2 -0.09 5.68 -20.51
CA ALA A 2 -0.75 6.97 -20.20
C ALA A 2 -0.16 7.67 -18.97
N LEU A 3 0.30 6.94 -17.96
CA LEU A 3 0.85 7.50 -16.73
C LEU A 3 2.39 7.44 -16.66
N ASP A 4 3.04 6.83 -17.63
CA ASP A 4 4.51 6.72 -17.79
C ASP A 4 5.29 6.48 -16.48
N PHE A 5 4.80 5.55 -15.66
CA PHE A 5 5.41 5.23 -14.36
C PHE A 5 6.87 4.83 -14.47
N ASP A 6 7.26 4.13 -15.53
CA ASP A 6 8.63 3.68 -15.72
C ASP A 6 9.60 4.86 -15.78
N SER A 7 9.31 5.86 -16.61
CA SER A 7 10.12 7.08 -16.71
C SER A 7 10.13 7.88 -15.41
N LEU A 8 8.98 7.99 -14.74
CA LEU A 8 8.86 8.70 -13.48
C LEU A 8 9.72 8.04 -12.39
N ILE A 9 9.57 6.73 -12.22
CA ILE A 9 10.31 5.99 -11.18
C ILE A 9 11.79 5.96 -11.50
N LYS A 10 12.16 5.73 -12.76
CA LYS A 10 13.56 5.75 -13.20
C LYS A 10 14.24 7.08 -12.91
N GLY A 11 13.53 8.19 -13.12
CA GLY A 11 14.07 9.53 -12.88
C GLY A 11 14.17 9.93 -11.41
N LYS A 12 13.33 9.33 -10.54
CA LYS A 12 13.19 9.74 -9.14
C LYS A 12 13.71 8.72 -8.12
N TYR A 13 13.99 7.50 -8.53
CA TYR A 13 14.37 6.40 -7.64
C TYR A 13 15.56 6.74 -6.73
N GLU A 14 16.60 7.38 -7.29
CA GLU A 14 17.81 7.70 -6.54
C GLU A 14 17.73 9.03 -5.78
N SER A 15 16.95 9.99 -6.29
CA SER A 15 16.79 11.29 -5.66
C SER A 15 15.80 11.28 -4.49
N ASP A 16 14.74 10.50 -4.60
CA ASP A 16 13.62 10.55 -3.66
C ASP A 16 13.72 9.45 -2.57
N LEU A 17 14.52 8.40 -2.81
CA LEU A 17 14.72 7.32 -1.84
C LEU A 17 16.12 7.38 -1.22
N SER A 18 16.20 7.33 0.12
CA SER A 18 17.48 7.23 0.82
C SER A 18 18.20 5.92 0.49
N LEU A 19 19.52 5.89 0.69
CA LEU A 19 20.32 4.69 0.44
C LEU A 19 19.84 3.49 1.26
N GLU A 20 19.44 3.73 2.52
CA GLU A 20 18.94 2.70 3.44
C GLU A 20 17.64 2.09 2.91
N VAL A 21 16.69 2.92 2.49
CA VAL A 21 15.42 2.48 1.92
C VAL A 21 15.66 1.68 0.64
N ARG A 22 16.56 2.15 -0.24
CA ARG A 22 16.91 1.41 -1.47
C ARG A 22 17.47 0.03 -1.17
N LYS A 23 18.38 -0.09 -0.19
CA LYS A 23 18.95 -1.40 0.22
C LYS A 23 17.87 -2.37 0.73
N VAL A 24 16.89 -1.88 1.49
CA VAL A 24 15.77 -2.72 1.94
C VAL A 24 14.94 -3.22 0.77
N ILE A 25 14.61 -2.35 -0.18
CA ILE A 25 13.82 -2.71 -1.36
C ILE A 25 14.60 -3.67 -2.27
N GLU A 26 15.90 -3.44 -2.46
CA GLU A 26 16.79 -4.32 -3.23
C GLU A 26 16.90 -5.71 -2.58
N GLY A 27 17.07 -5.77 -1.25
CA GLY A 27 17.08 -7.02 -0.51
C GLY A 27 15.76 -7.79 -0.62
N TYR A 28 14.64 -7.08 -0.58
CA TYR A 28 13.31 -7.67 -0.77
C TYR A 28 13.14 -8.25 -2.19
N ALA A 29 13.53 -7.51 -3.22
CA ALA A 29 13.50 -7.98 -4.60
C ALA A 29 14.40 -9.21 -4.79
N ALA A 30 15.60 -9.20 -4.21
CA ALA A 30 16.50 -10.34 -4.23
C ALA A 30 15.90 -11.59 -3.55
N GLY A 31 15.22 -11.40 -2.40
CA GLY A 31 14.51 -12.48 -1.70
C GLY A 31 13.38 -13.10 -2.54
N LEU A 32 12.60 -12.27 -3.24
CA LEU A 32 11.56 -12.75 -4.16
C LEU A 32 12.15 -13.55 -5.34
N ASN A 33 13.24 -13.06 -5.93
CA ASN A 33 13.91 -13.75 -7.03
C ASN A 33 14.49 -15.10 -6.57
N TYR A 34 15.12 -15.13 -5.40
CA TYR A 34 15.60 -16.37 -4.79
C TYR A 34 14.47 -17.36 -4.53
N TRP A 35 13.34 -16.89 -3.98
CA TRP A 35 12.16 -17.75 -3.78
C TRP A 35 11.68 -18.37 -5.10
N ASN A 36 11.62 -17.59 -6.17
CA ASN A 36 11.21 -18.10 -7.49
C ASN A 36 12.21 -19.12 -8.06
N GLU A 37 13.51 -18.92 -7.83
CA GLU A 37 14.57 -19.83 -8.27
C GLU A 37 14.44 -21.19 -7.59
N VAL A 38 14.23 -21.22 -6.27
CA VAL A 38 14.19 -22.48 -5.50
C VAL A 38 12.86 -23.22 -5.56
N ASN A 39 11.77 -22.54 -5.96
CA ASN A 39 10.44 -23.17 -5.96
C ASN A 39 9.93 -23.60 -7.35
N ASP A 40 10.69 -23.40 -8.40
CA ASP A 40 10.38 -23.79 -9.81
C ASP A 40 8.87 -23.64 -10.18
N ASN A 41 8.26 -22.54 -9.80
CA ASN A 41 6.83 -22.29 -10.02
C ASN A 41 6.59 -21.65 -11.38
N ASN A 42 6.26 -22.45 -12.38
CA ASN A 42 6.04 -22.00 -13.76
C ASN A 42 4.93 -20.95 -13.89
N LYS A 43 3.99 -20.90 -12.96
CA LYS A 43 2.83 -19.97 -13.02
C LYS A 43 3.25 -18.50 -13.01
N TYR A 44 4.37 -18.18 -12.36
CA TYR A 44 4.80 -16.79 -12.16
C TYR A 44 6.08 -16.42 -12.93
N LYS A 45 6.62 -17.32 -13.76
CA LYS A 45 7.88 -17.09 -14.50
C LYS A 45 7.89 -15.79 -15.33
N SER A 46 6.73 -15.36 -15.83
CA SER A 46 6.65 -14.16 -16.67
C SER A 46 6.87 -12.84 -15.92
N ILE A 47 6.78 -12.85 -14.59
CA ILE A 47 6.99 -11.64 -13.79
C ILE A 47 8.37 -11.59 -13.13
N PHE A 48 9.15 -12.66 -13.23
CA PHE A 48 10.51 -12.73 -12.70
C PHE A 48 11.57 -12.63 -13.81
N PRO A 49 12.74 -12.06 -13.51
CA PRO A 49 13.13 -11.49 -12.21
C PRO A 49 12.47 -10.13 -11.95
N VAL A 50 12.13 -9.86 -10.68
CA VAL A 50 11.67 -8.55 -10.25
C VAL A 50 12.85 -7.67 -9.85
N SER A 51 12.78 -6.38 -10.18
CA SER A 51 13.75 -5.37 -9.75
C SER A 51 13.22 -4.57 -8.56
N SER A 52 14.09 -3.83 -7.89
CA SER A 52 13.69 -2.88 -6.85
C SER A 52 12.74 -1.79 -7.38
N ARG A 53 12.88 -1.42 -8.65
CA ARG A 53 11.98 -0.45 -9.31
C ARG A 53 10.59 -1.05 -9.53
N ASP A 54 10.49 -2.34 -9.82
CA ASP A 54 9.19 -3.02 -9.94
C ASP A 54 8.45 -3.02 -8.60
N ILE A 55 9.16 -3.22 -7.48
CA ILE A 55 8.59 -3.11 -6.13
C ILE A 55 8.04 -1.70 -5.89
N VAL A 56 8.81 -0.65 -6.20
CA VAL A 56 8.36 0.74 -6.06
C VAL A 56 7.17 1.02 -6.98
N THR A 57 7.19 0.51 -8.22
CA THR A 57 6.07 0.66 -9.17
C THR A 57 4.80 0.03 -8.63
N GLY A 58 4.89 -1.19 -8.11
CA GLY A 58 3.76 -1.87 -7.47
C GLY A 58 3.18 -1.05 -6.32
N PHE A 59 4.04 -0.47 -5.49
CA PHE A 59 3.63 0.37 -4.37
C PHE A 59 2.96 1.67 -4.82
N VAL A 60 3.49 2.34 -5.83
CA VAL A 60 2.87 3.54 -6.41
C VAL A 60 1.48 3.22 -6.98
N ILE A 61 1.33 2.10 -7.67
CA ILE A 61 0.02 1.65 -8.19
C ILE A 61 -0.96 1.36 -7.05
N GLN A 62 -0.54 0.70 -5.97
CA GLN A 62 -1.39 0.49 -4.80
C GLN A 62 -1.88 1.82 -4.20
N ASN A 63 -1.00 2.82 -4.07
CA ASN A 63 -1.40 4.14 -3.59
C ASN A 63 -2.43 4.83 -4.48
N LEU A 64 -2.37 4.65 -5.79
CA LEU A 64 -3.39 5.15 -6.70
C LEU A 64 -4.77 4.50 -6.48
N LEU A 65 -4.82 3.24 -6.06
CA LEU A 65 -6.10 2.60 -5.69
C LEU A 65 -6.74 3.28 -4.48
N PHE A 66 -5.94 3.77 -3.53
CA PHE A 66 -6.43 4.51 -2.37
C PHE A 66 -6.77 5.97 -2.67
N SER A 67 -6.17 6.59 -3.69
CA SER A 67 -6.38 8.00 -4.03
C SER A 67 -7.70 8.30 -4.73
N GLY A 68 -8.43 7.26 -5.17
CA GLY A 68 -9.67 7.41 -5.93
C GLY A 68 -9.49 7.73 -7.42
N VAL A 69 -8.25 7.93 -7.91
CA VAL A 69 -7.97 8.29 -9.30
C VAL A 69 -8.53 7.29 -10.32
N VAL A 70 -8.62 6.02 -9.95
CA VAL A 70 -9.20 4.99 -10.84
C VAL A 70 -10.67 5.27 -11.13
N SER A 71 -11.42 5.74 -10.13
CA SER A 71 -12.83 6.15 -10.29
C SER A 71 -12.96 7.33 -11.25
N GLU A 72 -12.07 8.30 -11.14
CA GLU A 72 -12.08 9.49 -12.00
C GLU A 72 -11.73 9.14 -13.46
N ILE A 73 -10.73 8.26 -13.67
CA ILE A 73 -10.39 7.76 -15.02
C ILE A 73 -11.58 7.02 -15.64
N GLN A 74 -12.31 6.22 -14.86
CA GLN A 74 -13.49 5.51 -15.35
C GLN A 74 -14.61 6.49 -15.74
N ILE A 75 -14.89 7.50 -14.92
CA ILE A 75 -15.85 8.56 -15.24
C ILE A 75 -15.51 9.25 -16.56
N LEU A 76 -14.23 9.56 -16.79
CA LEU A 76 -13.76 10.14 -18.04
C LEU A 76 -13.94 9.21 -19.24
N GLN A 77 -13.62 7.91 -19.10
CA GLN A 77 -13.77 6.91 -20.15
C GLN A 77 -15.24 6.71 -20.56
N GLU A 78 -16.16 6.85 -19.62
CA GLU A 78 -17.59 6.77 -19.87
C GLU A 78 -18.18 8.08 -20.44
N GLY A 79 -17.34 9.09 -20.72
CA GLY A 79 -17.76 10.39 -21.25
C GLY A 79 -18.64 11.19 -20.29
N ARG A 80 -18.60 10.87 -19.00
CA ARG A 80 -19.34 11.57 -17.96
C ARG A 80 -18.48 12.62 -17.30
N THR A 81 -19.08 13.73 -16.93
CA THR A 81 -18.47 14.76 -16.08
C THR A 81 -19.11 14.72 -14.69
N LYS A 82 -18.41 15.21 -13.68
CA LYS A 82 -18.97 15.34 -12.30
C LYS A 82 -20.33 16.05 -12.27
N PHE A 83 -20.64 16.87 -13.26
CA PHE A 83 -21.88 17.64 -13.37
C PHE A 83 -23.08 16.85 -13.91
N ASN A 84 -22.86 15.69 -14.53
CA ASN A 84 -23.92 14.86 -15.16
C ASN A 84 -24.24 13.59 -14.35
N GLN A 85 -23.99 13.58 -13.03
CA GLN A 85 -24.15 12.40 -12.20
C GLN A 85 -25.61 12.17 -11.75
N GLU A 86 -26.49 11.75 -12.65
CA GLU A 86 -27.79 11.20 -12.24
C GLU A 86 -27.86 9.68 -12.18
N ASN A 87 -26.86 8.94 -12.13
CA ASN A 87 -26.75 7.50 -11.79
C ASN A 87 -25.39 6.93 -12.23
N PRO A 88 -24.44 6.79 -11.34
CA PRO A 88 -23.20 6.11 -11.67
C PRO A 88 -23.40 4.59 -11.63
N SER A 89 -23.38 3.95 -12.78
CA SER A 89 -23.10 2.51 -12.84
C SER A 89 -21.60 2.29 -12.55
N GLN A 90 -21.22 2.46 -11.30
CA GLN A 90 -19.88 2.05 -10.87
C GLN A 90 -19.74 0.56 -11.04
N SER A 91 -18.60 0.07 -11.54
CA SER A 91 -18.34 -1.35 -11.56
C SER A 91 -18.51 -1.92 -10.15
N HIS A 92 -19.10 -3.11 -10.03
CA HIS A 92 -19.36 -3.76 -8.74
C HIS A 92 -18.10 -3.84 -7.86
N LEU A 93 -16.94 -4.04 -8.49
CA LEU A 93 -15.64 -4.10 -7.82
C LEU A 93 -15.24 -2.75 -7.19
N LEU A 94 -15.36 -1.64 -7.91
CA LEU A 94 -14.99 -0.32 -7.39
C LEU A 94 -15.93 0.12 -6.25
N LYS A 95 -17.23 -0.17 -6.35
CA LYS A 95 -18.18 0.06 -5.24
C LYS A 95 -17.80 -0.74 -4.00
N GLN A 96 -17.40 -1.99 -4.18
CA GLN A 96 -16.97 -2.85 -3.08
C GLN A 96 -15.74 -2.29 -2.38
N TYR A 97 -14.72 -1.82 -3.13
CA TYR A 97 -13.53 -1.21 -2.56
C TYR A 97 -13.83 0.13 -1.84
N GLN A 98 -14.62 1.01 -2.43
CA GLN A 98 -14.92 2.32 -1.86
C GLN A 98 -15.77 2.24 -0.57
N ASN A 99 -16.66 1.26 -0.45
CA ASN A 99 -17.52 1.09 0.71
C ASN A 99 -16.83 0.38 1.89
N ILE A 100 -15.74 -0.36 1.63
CA ILE A 100 -15.05 -1.14 2.66
C ILE A 100 -13.89 -0.34 3.28
N LEU A 101 -13.31 0.63 2.56
CA LEU A 101 -12.13 1.36 3.03
C LEU A 101 -12.46 2.33 4.17
N GLY A 102 -11.95 2.03 5.30
CA GLY A 102 -12.01 2.83 6.52
C GLY A 102 -11.02 2.27 7.53
N SER A 103 -10.90 2.89 8.68
CA SER A 103 -10.06 2.38 9.77
C SER A 103 -10.35 3.12 11.05
N ASN A 104 -10.04 2.48 12.18
CA ASN A 104 -10.04 3.10 13.49
C ASN A 104 -8.68 2.86 14.16
N ALA A 105 -8.14 3.88 14.81
CA ALA A 105 -6.98 3.76 15.68
C ALA A 105 -7.25 4.45 17.01
N ILE A 106 -6.99 3.77 18.11
CA ILE A 106 -7.22 4.27 19.48
C ILE A 106 -5.97 4.03 20.29
N ALA A 107 -5.34 5.09 20.78
CA ALA A 107 -4.24 5.03 21.72
C ALA A 107 -4.74 5.34 23.13
N ILE A 108 -4.40 4.48 24.10
CA ILE A 108 -4.78 4.62 25.51
C ILE A 108 -3.48 4.77 26.31
N GLY A 109 -3.33 5.93 26.93
CA GLY A 109 -2.16 6.23 27.78
C GLY A 109 -2.20 5.52 29.14
N PRO A 110 -1.06 5.43 29.84
CA PRO A 110 -0.90 4.62 31.06
C PRO A 110 -1.78 5.09 32.22
N ASN A 111 -2.19 6.35 32.26
CA ASN A 111 -3.10 6.91 33.29
C ASN A 111 -4.58 6.54 33.05
N LYS A 112 -4.89 5.80 32.02
CA LYS A 112 -6.24 5.34 31.66
C LYS A 112 -6.35 3.81 31.68
N THR A 113 -5.34 3.13 32.17
CA THR A 113 -5.29 1.66 32.32
C THR A 113 -5.01 1.30 33.77
N ASP A 114 -5.61 0.22 34.28
CA ASP A 114 -5.45 -0.21 35.67
C ASP A 114 -4.04 -0.71 35.99
N ASP A 115 -3.33 -1.20 34.97
CA ASP A 115 -1.99 -1.76 35.06
C ASP A 115 -0.87 -0.77 34.66
N GLY A 116 -1.23 0.49 34.34
CA GLY A 116 -0.28 1.51 33.91
C GLY A 116 0.35 1.24 32.52
N SER A 117 -0.20 0.34 31.72
CA SER A 117 0.30 0.04 30.39
C SER A 117 -0.25 1.02 29.34
N THR A 118 0.57 1.30 28.31
CA THR A 118 0.07 1.96 27.09
C THR A 118 -0.53 0.90 26.16
N ARG A 119 -1.69 1.19 25.59
CA ARG A 119 -2.37 0.28 24.65
C ARG A 119 -2.67 0.97 23.34
N LEU A 120 -2.53 0.23 22.24
CA LEU A 120 -2.91 0.66 20.90
C LEU A 120 -3.87 -0.36 20.29
N ILE A 121 -5.03 0.12 19.87
CA ILE A 121 -6.00 -0.65 19.11
C ILE A 121 -6.00 -0.13 17.69
N ILE A 122 -5.79 -1.02 16.72
CA ILE A 122 -5.82 -0.71 15.30
C ILE A 122 -6.84 -1.63 14.66
N ASN A 123 -7.79 -1.04 13.94
CA ASN A 123 -8.80 -1.78 13.19
C ASN A 123 -8.89 -1.21 11.78
N SER A 124 -8.28 -1.88 10.84
CA SER A 124 -8.30 -1.51 9.42
C SER A 124 -9.43 -2.25 8.71
N HIS A 125 -10.32 -1.49 8.06
CA HIS A 125 -11.40 -2.05 7.26
C HIS A 125 -10.84 -2.35 5.86
N GLN A 126 -10.18 -3.50 5.72
CA GLN A 126 -9.55 -3.95 4.48
C GLN A 126 -10.17 -5.26 4.01
N PRO A 127 -10.21 -5.53 2.70
CA PRO A 127 -10.65 -6.82 2.19
C PRO A 127 -9.73 -7.94 2.67
N LEU A 128 -10.28 -9.15 2.82
CA LEU A 128 -9.50 -10.34 3.22
C LEU A 128 -8.66 -10.91 2.08
N GLU A 129 -8.91 -10.47 0.84
CA GLU A 129 -8.22 -10.93 -0.35
C GLU A 129 -7.87 -9.74 -1.26
N GLY A 130 -6.89 -9.95 -2.15
CA GLY A 130 -6.47 -8.97 -3.14
C GLY A 130 -5.28 -8.10 -2.72
N PRO A 131 -4.90 -7.11 -3.55
CA PRO A 131 -3.63 -6.38 -3.39
C PRO A 131 -3.55 -5.48 -2.17
N VAL A 132 -4.68 -5.18 -1.53
CA VAL A 132 -4.76 -4.34 -0.32
C VAL A 132 -5.22 -5.12 0.91
N ALA A 133 -5.24 -6.46 0.84
CA ALA A 133 -5.44 -7.31 2.01
C ALA A 133 -4.20 -7.25 2.92
N TRP A 134 -4.42 -7.33 4.23
CA TRP A 134 -3.31 -7.37 5.18
C TRP A 134 -2.61 -8.72 5.19
N TYR A 135 -1.29 -8.66 5.24
CA TYR A 135 -0.42 -9.77 5.56
C TYR A 135 0.29 -9.47 6.88
N GLU A 136 0.15 -10.35 7.86
CA GLU A 136 0.82 -10.20 9.14
C GLU A 136 2.28 -10.66 9.03
N ALA A 137 3.20 -9.83 9.55
CA ALA A 137 4.62 -10.12 9.54
C ALA A 137 5.30 -9.63 10.82
N HIS A 138 6.33 -10.36 11.24
CA HIS A 138 7.30 -9.92 12.23
C HIS A 138 8.67 -9.83 11.56
N ILE A 139 9.19 -8.63 11.46
CA ILE A 139 10.48 -8.35 10.82
C ILE A 139 11.50 -8.06 11.91
N ARG A 140 12.58 -8.84 11.92
CA ARG A 140 13.69 -8.67 12.84
C ARG A 140 15.02 -8.74 12.12
N SER A 141 15.96 -7.87 12.47
CA SER A 141 17.36 -7.92 12.04
C SER A 141 18.31 -7.62 13.19
N ASP A 142 19.55 -8.07 13.06
CA ASP A 142 20.60 -7.77 14.06
C ASP A 142 21.06 -6.31 13.99
N GLU A 143 20.66 -5.55 12.98
CA GLU A 143 20.90 -4.10 12.84
C GLU A 143 19.89 -3.23 13.61
N GLY A 144 19.04 -3.85 14.44
CA GLY A 144 18.11 -3.13 15.33
C GLY A 144 16.67 -3.05 14.84
N TRP A 145 16.33 -3.68 13.70
CA TRP A 145 14.93 -3.80 13.30
C TRP A 145 14.23 -4.88 14.12
N ASN A 146 13.14 -4.50 14.76
CA ASN A 146 12.26 -5.43 15.46
C ASN A 146 10.86 -4.82 15.46
N MET A 147 10.00 -5.24 14.52
CA MET A 147 8.65 -4.70 14.38
C MET A 147 7.69 -5.79 13.91
N MET A 148 6.46 -5.74 14.44
CA MET A 148 5.40 -6.68 14.10
C MET A 148 4.13 -5.92 13.72
N GLY A 149 3.38 -6.46 12.76
CA GLY A 149 2.10 -5.90 12.35
C GLY A 149 1.67 -6.29 10.96
N GLY A 150 0.83 -5.44 10.36
CA GLY A 150 0.28 -5.65 9.03
C GLY A 150 1.08 -4.92 7.94
N THR A 151 1.27 -5.60 6.83
CA THR A 151 1.81 -5.05 5.60
C THR A 151 0.95 -5.44 4.41
N PHE A 152 1.11 -4.78 3.27
CA PHE A 152 0.50 -5.22 2.03
C PHE A 152 1.40 -6.21 1.28
N PRO A 153 0.83 -7.17 0.54
CA PRO A 153 1.62 -8.01 -0.35
C PRO A 153 2.47 -7.17 -1.29
N GLY A 154 3.76 -7.47 -1.36
CA GLY A 154 4.72 -6.72 -2.17
C GLY A 154 5.40 -5.53 -1.48
N ALA A 155 5.08 -5.25 -0.23
CA ALA A 155 5.73 -4.19 0.54
C ALA A 155 6.72 -4.75 1.57
N PRO A 156 7.94 -4.22 1.65
CA PRO A 156 8.98 -4.68 2.58
C PRO A 156 8.89 -4.06 3.99
N PHE A 157 7.83 -3.34 4.31
CA PHE A 157 7.67 -2.57 5.55
C PHE A 157 6.39 -2.94 6.28
N ILE A 158 6.39 -2.73 7.61
CA ILE A 158 5.18 -2.82 8.44
C ILE A 158 4.45 -1.48 8.37
N PHE A 159 3.23 -1.47 7.82
CA PHE A 159 2.41 -0.24 7.69
C PHE A 159 1.66 0.12 8.94
N VAL A 160 1.14 -0.87 9.64
CA VAL A 160 0.45 -0.72 10.92
C VAL A 160 0.99 -1.75 11.89
N GLY A 161 1.38 -1.34 13.08
CA GLY A 161 2.01 -2.29 13.99
C GLY A 161 2.69 -1.65 15.18
N PHE A 162 3.67 -2.34 15.70
CA PHE A 162 4.40 -1.90 16.89
C PHE A 162 5.81 -2.51 16.96
N ASN A 163 6.64 -1.89 17.78
CA ASN A 163 7.90 -2.40 18.30
C ASN A 163 7.94 -2.22 19.82
N GLU A 164 9.11 -2.40 20.44
CA GLU A 164 9.25 -2.28 21.89
C GLU A 164 8.93 -0.88 22.44
N ASN A 165 9.04 0.16 21.61
CA ASN A 165 8.98 1.56 22.05
C ASN A 165 7.81 2.34 21.44
N LEU A 166 7.29 1.91 20.30
CA LEU A 166 6.33 2.65 19.51
C LEU A 166 5.27 1.71 18.91
N GLY A 167 4.01 2.14 18.98
CA GLY A 167 2.93 1.59 18.16
C GLY A 167 2.40 2.64 17.20
N TRP A 168 2.00 2.23 16.00
CA TRP A 168 1.44 3.12 14.98
C TRP A 168 0.27 2.48 14.25
N GLY A 169 -0.72 3.31 13.93
CA GLY A 169 -1.87 2.95 13.14
C GLY A 169 -2.17 4.04 12.13
N LEU A 170 -2.60 3.63 10.95
CA LEU A 170 -2.98 4.54 9.86
C LEU A 170 -4.47 4.42 9.61
N THR A 171 -5.13 5.55 9.39
CA THR A 171 -6.53 5.59 8.96
C THR A 171 -6.61 6.16 7.56
N VAL A 172 -7.65 5.76 6.80
CA VAL A 172 -7.86 6.29 5.46
C VAL A 172 -8.19 7.78 5.55
N ASN A 173 -7.33 8.59 4.97
CA ASN A 173 -7.61 9.99 4.69
C ASN A 173 -8.29 10.06 3.31
N LYS A 174 -9.36 10.86 3.19
CA LYS A 174 -10.10 11.06 1.94
C LYS A 174 -10.04 12.53 1.50
N PRO A 175 -8.84 13.11 1.28
CA PRO A 175 -8.75 14.45 0.72
C PRO A 175 -9.22 14.43 -0.74
N ASP A 176 -9.68 15.57 -1.23
CA ASP A 176 -9.87 15.77 -2.66
C ASP A 176 -8.48 15.90 -3.31
N LEU A 177 -8.05 14.85 -3.99
CA LEU A 177 -6.71 14.74 -4.59
C LEU A 177 -6.72 14.82 -6.12
N THR A 178 -7.90 15.01 -6.73
CA THR A 178 -8.05 14.90 -8.18
C THR A 178 -8.88 16.03 -8.75
N ASP A 179 -8.27 16.79 -9.64
CA ASP A 179 -8.93 17.80 -10.46
C ASP A 179 -8.98 17.34 -11.92
N ILE A 180 -10.11 17.62 -12.59
CA ILE A 180 -10.29 17.31 -14.01
C ILE A 180 -10.47 18.62 -14.75
N TYR A 181 -9.60 18.87 -15.71
CA TYR A 181 -9.62 20.03 -16.58
C TYR A 181 -9.99 19.62 -18.00
N GLN A 182 -10.91 20.34 -18.62
CA GLN A 182 -11.17 20.24 -20.06
C GLN A 182 -10.19 21.18 -20.77
N LEU A 183 -9.41 20.64 -21.71
CA LEU A 183 -8.46 21.38 -22.54
C LEU A 183 -9.12 21.83 -23.84
#